data_c8b026d84502da8610f165c63d7f00be
#
_entry.id   c8b026d84502da8610f165c63d7f00be
#
_cell.length_a   1.000
_cell.length_b   1.000
_cell.length_c   1.000
_cell.angle_alpha   90.00
_cell.angle_beta   90.00
_cell.angle_gamma   90.00
#
_symmetry.space_group_name_H-M   'P 1'
#
loop_
_entity.id
_entity.type
_entity.pdbx_description
1 polymer ?
#
loop_
_entity_poly.entity_id
_entity_poly.type
_entity_poly.pdbx_seq_one_letter_code
_entity_poly.pdbx_strand_id
1 'polypeptide(L)'
;MASRPTDAPADWIFTHAELQARPGDTAAIKARMKEIVASRGDAQPRGVRTGGSTFANPPGGKAWQEIDAAGCRGLVVGGAQVSEKHCNFLINTGDASAHDIEMLGETVRHRVNARGGPALRWEIRRVGALADGQADPRNQSDTGGGA
;
A
#
# COMPACT_ATOMS: atom_id res chain seq x y z
N MET A 1 3.10 9.48 -0.72
CA MET A 1 2.55 10.66 0.00
C MET A 1 2.21 10.17 1.39
N ALA A 2 2.81 10.70 2.44
CA ALA A 2 2.35 10.39 3.79
C ALA A 2 0.95 11.01 3.97
N SER A 3 -0.02 10.23 4.46
CA SER A 3 -1.29 10.80 4.88
C SER A 3 -1.00 11.80 6.00
N ARG A 4 -1.39 13.04 5.80
CA ARG A 4 -1.24 14.06 6.85
C ARG A 4 -2.31 13.80 7.91
N PRO A 5 -1.94 13.73 9.20
CA PRO A 5 -2.93 13.70 10.25
C PRO A 5 -3.81 14.96 10.14
N THR A 6 -5.07 14.81 10.39
CA THR A 6 -6.01 15.93 10.48
C THR A 6 -6.38 16.13 11.94
N ASP A 7 -6.55 17.39 12.34
CA ASP A 7 -7.04 17.77 13.66
C ASP A 7 -8.59 17.76 13.73
N ALA A 8 -9.24 17.38 12.61
CA ALA A 8 -10.68 17.26 12.56
C ALA A 8 -11.17 16.15 13.49
N PRO A 9 -12.29 16.36 14.22
CA PRO A 9 -12.92 15.32 15.02
C PRO A 9 -13.20 14.05 14.23
N ALA A 10 -13.08 12.89 14.89
CA ALA A 10 -13.16 11.58 14.23
C ALA A 10 -14.55 11.26 13.64
N ASP A 11 -15.60 11.95 14.11
CA ASP A 11 -16.99 11.83 13.70
C ASP A 11 -17.38 12.78 12.55
N TRP A 12 -16.44 13.61 12.09
CA TRP A 12 -16.73 14.51 10.98
C TRP A 12 -16.74 13.77 9.64
N ILE A 13 -17.75 14.10 8.82
CA ILE A 13 -17.87 13.66 7.43
C ILE A 13 -17.73 14.90 6.54
N PHE A 14 -16.66 14.93 5.73
CA PHE A 14 -16.44 16.01 4.78
C PHE A 14 -17.33 15.81 3.55
N THR A 15 -18.28 16.70 3.33
CA THR A 15 -19.26 16.62 2.23
C THR A 15 -18.94 17.58 1.09
N HIS A 16 -18.13 18.60 1.35
CA HIS A 16 -17.80 19.63 0.36
C HIS A 16 -16.43 20.24 0.66
N ALA A 17 -15.74 20.66 -0.39
CA ALA A 17 -14.51 21.44 -0.28
C ALA A 17 -14.51 22.54 -1.37
N GLU A 18 -14.18 23.75 -0.97
CA GLU A 18 -13.95 24.88 -1.88
C GLU A 18 -12.45 25.13 -2.00
N LEU A 19 -11.94 25.17 -3.24
CA LEU A 19 -10.53 25.35 -3.53
C LEU A 19 -10.31 26.64 -4.30
N GLN A 20 -9.47 27.52 -3.76
CA GLN A 20 -9.04 28.71 -4.46
C GLN A 20 -7.90 28.37 -5.42
N ALA A 21 -8.11 28.63 -6.71
CA ALA A 21 -7.09 28.47 -7.75
C ALA A 21 -6.62 29.83 -8.29
N ARG A 22 -5.43 29.85 -8.88
CA ARG A 22 -4.93 31.00 -9.60
C ARG A 22 -5.12 30.79 -11.10
N PRO A 23 -5.53 31.82 -11.87
CA PRO A 23 -5.52 31.75 -13.32
C PRO A 23 -4.11 31.46 -13.85
N GLY A 24 -4.02 30.67 -14.92
CA GLY A 24 -2.75 30.32 -15.53
C GLY A 24 -2.91 29.93 -17.01
N ASP A 25 -1.81 29.79 -17.71
CA ASP A 25 -1.80 29.36 -19.10
C ASP A 25 -2.32 27.90 -19.21
N THR A 26 -3.38 27.72 -19.99
CA THR A 26 -4.06 26.44 -20.14
C THR A 26 -3.16 25.37 -20.79
N ALA A 27 -2.30 25.78 -21.75
CA ALA A 27 -1.43 24.83 -22.43
C ALA A 27 -0.32 24.32 -21.49
N ALA A 28 0.29 25.22 -20.73
CA ALA A 28 1.28 24.88 -19.72
C ALA A 28 0.69 23.98 -18.60
N ILE A 29 -0.52 24.29 -18.13
CA ILE A 29 -1.21 23.47 -17.13
C ILE A 29 -1.48 22.07 -17.67
N LYS A 30 -2.00 21.93 -18.88
CA LYS A 30 -2.25 20.62 -19.52
C LYS A 30 -0.97 19.83 -19.73
N ALA A 31 0.12 20.47 -20.15
CA ALA A 31 1.41 19.83 -20.30
C ALA A 31 1.93 19.29 -18.96
N ARG A 32 1.86 20.08 -17.90
CA ARG A 32 2.25 19.68 -16.55
C ARG A 32 1.41 18.53 -16.00
N MET A 33 0.09 18.56 -16.23
CA MET A 33 -0.80 17.46 -15.85
C MET A 33 -0.42 16.14 -16.55
N LYS A 34 -0.13 16.19 -17.86
CA LYS A 34 0.32 15.01 -18.63
C LYS A 34 1.62 14.46 -18.09
N GLU A 35 2.59 15.31 -17.80
CA GLU A 35 3.87 14.93 -17.22
C GLU A 35 3.69 14.22 -15.86
N ILE A 36 2.89 14.80 -14.95
CA ILE A 36 2.60 14.21 -13.66
C ILE A 36 1.91 12.85 -13.81
N VAL A 37 0.93 12.75 -14.73
CA VAL A 37 0.22 11.48 -14.99
C VAL A 37 1.16 10.44 -15.57
N ALA A 38 2.06 10.80 -16.48
CA ALA A 38 3.07 9.89 -17.03
C ALA A 38 4.02 9.39 -15.93
N SER A 39 4.64 10.30 -15.19
CA SER A 39 5.54 9.97 -14.07
C SER A 39 4.92 9.04 -13.04
N ARG A 40 3.66 9.27 -12.66
CA ARG A 40 2.94 8.35 -11.76
C ARG A 40 2.69 6.99 -12.40
N GLY A 41 2.42 6.96 -13.72
CA GLY A 41 2.22 5.74 -14.47
C GLY A 41 3.47 4.86 -14.53
N ASP A 42 4.63 5.49 -14.58
CA ASP A 42 5.91 4.77 -14.60
C ASP A 42 6.27 4.21 -13.21
N ALA A 43 5.86 4.89 -12.14
CA ALA A 43 6.20 4.52 -10.77
C ALA A 43 5.17 3.63 -10.06
N GLN A 44 3.91 3.62 -10.49
CA GLN A 44 2.82 2.92 -9.78
C GLN A 44 2.07 1.95 -10.70
N PRO A 45 1.54 0.82 -10.17
CA PRO A 45 0.71 -0.07 -10.96
C PRO A 45 -0.58 0.64 -11.42
N ARG A 46 -1.00 0.40 -12.67
CA ARG A 46 -2.22 0.94 -13.27
C ARG A 46 -3.11 -0.18 -13.79
N GLY A 47 -4.41 0.05 -13.77
CA GLY A 47 -5.37 -0.90 -14.30
C GLY A 47 -5.50 -2.20 -13.50
N VAL A 48 -4.99 -2.21 -12.27
CA VAL A 48 -5.04 -3.36 -11.36
C VAL A 48 -5.80 -3.01 -10.09
N ARG A 49 -6.38 -4.02 -9.44
CA ARG A 49 -7.10 -3.85 -8.18
C ARG A 49 -6.11 -3.76 -7.03
N THR A 50 -6.00 -2.58 -6.41
CA THR A 50 -5.09 -2.34 -5.29
C THR A 50 -5.66 -1.26 -4.37
N GLY A 51 -5.37 -1.34 -3.08
CA GLY A 51 -5.72 -0.32 -2.08
C GLY A 51 -4.78 0.91 -2.07
N GLY A 52 -3.80 0.97 -2.97
CA GLY A 52 -2.76 2.00 -2.97
C GLY A 52 -1.56 1.61 -2.11
N SER A 53 -0.86 2.60 -1.54
CA SER A 53 0.26 2.36 -0.64
C SER A 53 -0.20 1.59 0.60
N THR A 54 0.35 0.40 0.80
CA THR A 54 -0.06 -0.51 1.87
C THR A 54 0.48 -0.07 3.22
N PHE A 55 1.75 0.37 3.26
CA PHE A 55 2.43 0.77 4.50
C PHE A 55 2.87 2.22 4.45
N ALA A 56 2.78 2.89 5.59
CA ALA A 56 3.34 4.21 5.78
C ALA A 56 4.87 4.15 5.70
N ASN A 57 5.48 5.21 5.16
CA ASN A 57 6.93 5.31 5.16
C ASN A 57 7.45 5.37 6.61
N PRO A 58 8.44 4.56 6.97
CA PRO A 58 9.08 4.66 8.27
C PRO A 58 9.90 5.97 8.38
N PRO A 59 10.20 6.41 9.61
CA PRO A 59 11.07 7.56 9.81
C PRO A 59 12.41 7.38 9.08
N GLY A 60 12.81 8.37 8.30
CA GLY A 60 14.08 8.38 7.56
C GLY A 60 14.18 7.46 6.34
N GLY A 61 13.09 6.73 5.99
CA GLY A 61 13.13 5.75 4.89
C GLY A 61 11.87 5.70 4.04
N LYS A 62 11.85 4.76 3.12
CA LYS A 62 10.72 4.47 2.24
C LYS A 62 10.28 3.03 2.43
N ALA A 63 9.01 2.79 2.71
CA ALA A 63 8.48 1.44 2.91
C ALA A 63 8.80 0.51 1.74
N TRP A 64 8.68 0.99 0.49
CA TRP A 64 8.96 0.17 -0.69
C TRP A 64 10.41 -0.32 -0.76
N GLN A 65 11.38 0.46 -0.28
CA GLN A 65 12.80 0.06 -0.25
C GLN A 65 13.02 -1.07 0.75
N GLU A 66 12.41 -0.99 1.92
CA GLU A 66 12.48 -2.03 2.94
C GLU A 66 11.84 -3.34 2.49
N ILE A 67 10.69 -3.24 1.81
CA ILE A 67 9.96 -4.38 1.26
C ILE A 67 10.76 -5.06 0.15
N ASP A 68 11.35 -4.27 -0.74
CA ASP A 68 12.19 -4.76 -1.84
C ASP A 68 13.46 -5.46 -1.30
N ALA A 69 14.14 -4.82 -0.36
CA ALA A 69 15.33 -5.36 0.29
C ALA A 69 15.03 -6.63 1.12
N ALA A 70 13.78 -6.85 1.55
CA ALA A 70 13.32 -8.08 2.19
C ALA A 70 12.95 -9.19 1.19
N GLY A 71 13.21 -9.00 -0.12
CA GLY A 71 12.90 -9.99 -1.17
C GLY A 71 11.40 -10.22 -1.35
N CYS A 72 10.58 -9.22 -1.05
CA CYS A 72 9.12 -9.36 -1.13
C CYS A 72 8.54 -8.93 -2.49
N ARG A 73 9.34 -8.42 -3.43
CA ARG A 73 8.88 -8.06 -4.78
C ARG A 73 8.30 -9.28 -5.48
N GLY A 74 7.07 -9.18 -5.97
CA GLY A 74 6.39 -10.28 -6.64
C GLY A 74 5.90 -11.42 -5.73
N LEU A 75 6.11 -11.34 -4.41
CA LEU A 75 5.64 -12.34 -3.45
C LEU A 75 4.13 -12.55 -3.56
N VAL A 76 3.70 -13.81 -3.58
CA VAL A 76 2.30 -14.20 -3.74
C VAL A 76 1.82 -14.96 -2.51
N VAL A 77 0.59 -14.66 -2.07
CA VAL A 77 -0.16 -15.43 -1.06
C VAL A 77 -1.61 -15.52 -1.55
N GLY A 78 -2.09 -16.74 -1.81
CA GLY A 78 -3.40 -16.95 -2.42
C GLY A 78 -3.52 -16.17 -3.73
N GLY A 79 -4.58 -15.38 -3.88
CA GLY A 79 -4.80 -14.49 -5.02
C GLY A 79 -4.18 -13.10 -4.88
N ALA A 80 -3.39 -12.83 -3.84
CA ALA A 80 -2.75 -11.54 -3.60
C ALA A 80 -1.26 -11.56 -3.98
N GLN A 81 -0.77 -10.45 -4.56
CA GLN A 81 0.63 -10.32 -4.98
C GLN A 81 1.22 -8.96 -4.60
N VAL A 82 2.47 -8.94 -4.11
CA VAL A 82 3.26 -7.70 -4.01
C VAL A 82 3.61 -7.23 -5.42
N SER A 83 3.27 -5.99 -5.74
CA SER A 83 3.53 -5.43 -7.07
C SER A 83 5.01 -5.48 -7.43
N GLU A 84 5.33 -6.01 -8.61
CA GLU A 84 6.68 -6.00 -9.15
C GLU A 84 7.12 -4.57 -9.52
N LYS A 85 6.18 -3.69 -9.84
CA LYS A 85 6.46 -2.32 -10.22
C LYS A 85 6.75 -1.42 -9.03
N HIS A 86 6.01 -1.59 -7.94
CA HIS A 86 6.17 -0.80 -6.71
C HIS A 86 5.82 -1.65 -5.49
N CYS A 87 6.81 -2.11 -4.76
CA CYS A 87 6.66 -3.10 -3.68
C CYS A 87 5.73 -2.69 -2.54
N ASN A 88 5.41 -1.40 -2.37
CA ASN A 88 4.44 -0.95 -1.36
C ASN A 88 2.98 -1.01 -1.83
N PHE A 89 2.69 -1.76 -2.91
CA PHE A 89 1.34 -1.98 -3.42
C PHE A 89 1.04 -3.48 -3.41
N LEU A 90 -0.02 -3.87 -2.72
CA LEU A 90 -0.58 -5.22 -2.82
C LEU A 90 -1.66 -5.22 -3.90
N ILE A 91 -1.61 -6.20 -4.78
CA ILE A 91 -2.48 -6.36 -5.94
C ILE A 91 -3.39 -7.56 -5.70
N ASN A 92 -4.68 -7.40 -5.93
CA ASN A 92 -5.58 -8.52 -6.14
C ASN A 92 -5.47 -8.96 -7.61
N THR A 93 -4.96 -10.17 -7.85
CA THR A 93 -4.72 -10.70 -9.20
C THR A 93 -6.00 -11.16 -9.91
N GLY A 94 -7.14 -11.14 -9.21
CA GLY A 94 -8.46 -11.47 -9.76
C GLY A 94 -9.42 -12.04 -8.72
N ASP A 95 -8.93 -12.93 -7.89
CA ASP A 95 -9.70 -13.75 -6.94
C ASP A 95 -9.17 -13.71 -5.50
N ALA A 96 -8.28 -12.77 -5.16
CA ALA A 96 -7.79 -12.62 -3.81
C ALA A 96 -8.93 -12.33 -2.83
N SER A 97 -8.99 -13.10 -1.75
CA SER A 97 -9.79 -12.77 -0.59
C SER A 97 -9.17 -11.62 0.21
N ALA A 98 -9.95 -10.99 1.09
CA ALA A 98 -9.42 -10.01 2.04
C ALA A 98 -8.33 -10.65 2.94
N HIS A 99 -8.55 -11.92 3.32
CA HIS A 99 -7.59 -12.69 4.09
C HIS A 99 -6.25 -12.86 3.37
N ASP A 100 -6.23 -13.17 2.07
CA ASP A 100 -4.99 -13.29 1.30
C ASP A 100 -4.20 -11.98 1.29
N ILE A 101 -4.90 -10.86 1.13
CA ILE A 101 -4.26 -9.54 1.15
C ILE A 101 -3.68 -9.22 2.53
N GLU A 102 -4.40 -9.54 3.60
CA GLU A 102 -3.91 -9.35 4.96
C GLU A 102 -2.73 -10.28 5.28
N MET A 103 -2.83 -11.55 4.93
CA MET A 103 -1.76 -12.54 5.09
C MET A 103 -0.49 -12.11 4.34
N LEU A 104 -0.64 -11.66 3.09
CA LEU A 104 0.49 -11.15 2.33
C LEU A 104 1.13 -9.94 3.00
N GLY A 105 0.33 -9.00 3.50
CA GLY A 105 0.83 -7.83 4.19
C GLY A 105 1.55 -8.15 5.50
N GLU A 106 1.03 -9.07 6.31
CA GLU A 106 1.71 -9.51 7.54
C GLU A 106 2.99 -10.31 7.20
N THR A 107 2.98 -11.14 6.16
CA THR A 107 4.19 -11.82 5.67
C THR A 107 5.28 -10.82 5.29
N VAL A 108 4.92 -9.75 4.58
CA VAL A 108 5.84 -8.67 4.24
C VAL A 108 6.42 -8.01 5.50
N ARG A 109 5.56 -7.66 6.46
CA ARG A 109 6.00 -7.07 7.74
C ARG A 109 6.97 -7.97 8.48
N HIS A 110 6.64 -9.25 8.54
CA HIS A 110 7.47 -10.26 9.20
C HIS A 110 8.85 -10.36 8.53
N ARG A 111 8.92 -10.50 7.20
CA ARG A 111 10.18 -10.57 6.45
C ARG A 111 11.05 -9.32 6.61
N VAL A 112 10.43 -8.12 6.59
CA VAL A 112 11.15 -6.87 6.84
C VAL A 112 11.73 -6.84 8.25
N ASN A 113 10.95 -7.24 9.26
CA ASN A 113 11.41 -7.30 10.65
C ASN A 113 12.52 -8.34 10.85
N ALA A 114 12.38 -9.54 10.29
CA ALA A 114 13.35 -10.63 10.40
C ALA A 114 14.75 -10.26 9.87
N ARG A 115 14.84 -9.39 8.85
CA ARG A 115 16.12 -8.85 8.35
C ARG A 115 16.66 -7.67 9.16
N GLY A 116 16.01 -7.30 10.26
CA GLY A 116 16.39 -6.12 11.07
C GLY A 116 15.89 -4.78 10.52
N GLY A 117 14.93 -4.79 9.58
CA GLY A 117 14.30 -3.58 9.06
C GLY A 117 13.29 -2.96 10.03
N PRO A 118 12.76 -1.77 9.72
CA PRO A 118 11.82 -1.06 10.58
C PRO A 118 10.46 -1.77 10.66
N ALA A 119 9.79 -1.65 11.80
CA ALA A 119 8.42 -2.10 11.94
C ALA A 119 7.48 -1.32 10.99
N LEU A 120 7.01 -1.97 9.93
CA LEU A 120 6.09 -1.35 8.98
C LEU A 120 4.71 -1.17 9.61
N ARG A 121 4.15 0.03 9.48
CA ARG A 121 2.81 0.36 9.94
C ARG A 121 1.85 0.40 8.76
N TRP A 122 0.72 -0.28 8.87
CA TRP A 122 -0.34 -0.23 7.87
C TRP A 122 -0.81 1.21 7.61
N GLU A 123 -0.95 1.60 6.35
CA GLU A 123 -1.54 2.87 5.91
C GLU A 123 -3.00 2.66 5.48
N ILE A 124 -3.31 1.53 4.83
CA ILE A 124 -4.68 1.15 4.51
C ILE A 124 -5.42 0.67 5.75
N ARG A 125 -6.72 0.96 5.81
CA ARG A 125 -7.59 0.49 6.89
C ARG A 125 -8.12 -0.90 6.58
N ARG A 126 -8.07 -1.78 7.57
CA ARG A 126 -8.70 -3.09 7.55
C ARG A 126 -10.03 -3.00 8.28
N VAL A 127 -11.11 -3.42 7.63
CA VAL A 127 -12.48 -3.33 8.15
C VAL A 127 -13.13 -4.69 8.03
N GLY A 128 -13.79 -5.14 9.10
CA GLY A 128 -14.46 -6.42 9.19
C GLY A 128 -13.88 -7.31 10.29
N ALA A 129 -14.40 -8.50 10.37
CA ALA A 129 -13.93 -9.58 11.26
C ALA A 129 -13.43 -10.75 10.42
N LEU A 130 -12.54 -11.56 11.00
CA LEU A 130 -12.14 -12.82 10.40
C LEU A 130 -13.36 -13.74 10.30
N ALA A 131 -13.44 -14.52 9.23
CA ALA A 131 -14.43 -15.58 9.14
C ALA A 131 -14.10 -16.71 10.14
N ASP A 132 -15.13 -17.43 10.58
CA ASP A 132 -14.95 -18.54 11.50
C ASP A 132 -13.95 -19.58 10.94
N GLY A 133 -12.99 -19.96 11.75
CA GLY A 133 -11.95 -20.90 11.37
C GLY A 133 -10.79 -20.34 10.55
N GLN A 134 -10.80 -19.05 10.19
CA GLN A 134 -9.64 -18.42 9.56
C GLN A 134 -8.54 -18.13 10.59
N ALA A 135 -7.29 -18.44 10.24
CA ALA A 135 -6.14 -18.05 11.04
C ALA A 135 -5.99 -16.53 11.07
N ASP A 136 -5.69 -15.96 12.24
CA ASP A 136 -5.39 -14.53 12.33
C ASP A 136 -4.05 -14.22 11.65
N PRO A 137 -4.04 -13.40 10.60
CA PRO A 137 -2.81 -13.03 9.90
C PRO A 137 -1.74 -12.43 10.81
N ARG A 138 -2.13 -11.82 11.93
CA ARG A 138 -1.22 -11.21 12.90
C ARG A 138 -0.43 -12.23 13.73
N ASN A 139 -0.92 -13.47 13.79
CA ASN A 139 -0.32 -14.56 14.56
C ASN A 139 0.59 -15.46 13.72
N GLN A 140 1.10 -15.00 12.60
CA GLN A 140 2.08 -15.75 11.80
C GLN A 140 3.36 -15.94 12.61
N SER A 141 3.57 -17.14 13.12
CA SER A 141 4.89 -17.62 13.49
C SER A 141 5.64 -17.98 12.19
N ASP A 142 6.94 -17.77 12.20
CA ASP A 142 7.86 -18.01 11.08
C ASP A 142 7.82 -19.48 10.62
N THR A 143 6.80 -19.86 9.85
CA THR A 143 6.88 -21.11 9.11
C THR A 143 7.64 -20.80 7.83
N GLY A 144 8.96 -20.99 7.92
CA GLY A 144 9.90 -20.81 6.82
C GLY A 144 9.39 -21.45 5.55
N GLY A 145 9.15 -20.61 4.54
CA GLY A 145 9.01 -21.06 3.18
C GLY A 145 10.36 -21.55 2.70
N GLY A 146 10.60 -22.85 2.85
CA GLY A 146 11.66 -23.53 2.12
C GLY A 146 11.24 -23.78 0.69
N ALA A 147 12.19 -23.64 -0.15
CA ALA A 147 12.40 -24.00 -1.55
C ALA A 147 12.34 -22.87 -2.54
#